data_02f41f3bfb15386b2a9fe65ffe197480
#
_entry.id   02f41f3bfb15386b2a9fe65ffe197480
#
_cell.length_a   1.000
_cell.length_b   1.000
_cell.length_c   1.000
_cell.angle_alpha   90.00
_cell.angle_beta   90.00
_cell.angle_gamma   90.00
#
_symmetry.space_group_name_H-M   'P 1'
#
loop_
_entity.id
_entity.type
_entity.pdbx_description
1 polymer ?
#
loop_
_entity_poly.entity_id
_entity_poly.type
_entity_poly.pdbx_seq_one_letter_code
_entity_poly.pdbx_strand_id
1 'polypeptide(L)'
;TITIDRTLQTIPGMGAVFNPPKTKRSRRCVRIGPDCIELLQDYKRYQHRERLKVGTEWTRKVEIDGKTVNNDLLFTKWNGQPIDPGAVTTWFPEFLKAHNLPAVHFHSLRHTNASLLIAAHVPVTTVSGRLGHAKTSTTTDIYAGFIRSADAAAADALTNVFDRIKEEGYA
;
A
#
# COMPACT_ATOMS: atom_id res chain seq x y z
N THR A 1 1.96 10.57 6.22
CA THR A 1 0.64 10.02 5.85
C THR A 1 0.47 10.09 4.34
N ILE A 2 -0.07 9.05 3.72
CA ILE A 2 -0.49 9.00 2.32
C ILE A 2 -2.01 8.99 2.29
N THR A 3 -2.61 9.90 1.52
CA THR A 3 -4.06 9.91 1.26
C THR A 3 -4.32 9.24 -0.09
N ILE A 4 -5.17 8.22 -0.09
CA ILE A 4 -5.61 7.51 -1.29
C ILE A 4 -7.02 7.99 -1.61
N ASP A 5 -7.14 8.88 -2.58
CA ASP A 5 -8.39 9.52 -3.01
C ASP A 5 -8.67 9.38 -4.50
N ARG A 6 -7.72 8.78 -5.25
CA ARG A 6 -7.79 8.63 -6.71
C ARG A 6 -7.27 7.28 -7.17
N THR A 7 -7.66 6.91 -8.37
CA THR A 7 -7.10 5.78 -9.13
C THR A 7 -6.61 6.30 -10.47
N LEU A 8 -5.54 5.70 -10.98
CA LEU A 8 -5.01 5.96 -12.31
C LEU A 8 -5.35 4.77 -13.21
N GLN A 9 -5.87 5.04 -14.40
CA GLN A 9 -6.14 4.04 -15.44
C GLN A 9 -5.56 4.53 -16.76
N THR A 10 -5.10 3.60 -17.59
CA THR A 10 -4.75 3.90 -18.98
C THR A 10 -5.90 3.46 -19.87
N ILE A 11 -6.50 4.40 -20.60
CA ILE A 11 -7.61 4.14 -21.52
C ILE A 11 -7.07 4.23 -22.96
N PRO A 12 -7.27 3.23 -23.80
CA PRO A 12 -6.87 3.30 -25.20
C PRO A 12 -7.43 4.54 -25.88
N GLY A 13 -6.58 5.29 -26.58
CA GLY A 13 -6.94 6.54 -27.26
C GLY A 13 -7.04 7.79 -26.37
N MET A 14 -7.17 7.65 -25.05
CA MET A 14 -7.25 8.78 -24.09
C MET A 14 -5.99 8.91 -23.23
N GLY A 15 -5.19 7.84 -23.11
CA GLY A 15 -4.00 7.85 -22.25
C GLY A 15 -4.32 7.67 -20.76
N ALA A 16 -3.57 8.34 -19.90
CA ALA A 16 -3.69 8.24 -18.45
C ALA A 16 -4.85 9.09 -17.92
N VAL A 17 -5.81 8.45 -17.24
CA VAL A 17 -7.00 9.11 -16.69
C VAL A 17 -7.06 8.89 -15.19
N PHE A 18 -7.20 9.97 -14.44
CA PHE A 18 -7.40 9.95 -12.99
C PHE A 18 -8.89 9.92 -12.67
N ASN A 19 -9.30 8.95 -11.88
CA ASN A 19 -10.68 8.76 -11.47
C ASN A 19 -10.80 8.70 -9.94
N PRO A 20 -11.94 9.09 -9.35
CA PRO A 20 -12.20 8.84 -7.95
C PRO A 20 -12.26 7.32 -7.70
N PRO A 21 -11.94 6.85 -6.49
CA PRO A 21 -12.07 5.46 -6.14
C PRO A 21 -13.52 4.99 -6.26
N LYS A 22 -13.74 3.73 -6.70
CA LYS A 22 -15.07 3.14 -6.93
C LYS A 22 -15.99 3.17 -5.71
N THR A 23 -15.46 3.16 -4.49
CA THR A 23 -16.24 3.14 -3.25
C THR A 23 -15.73 4.18 -2.25
N LYS A 24 -16.61 4.65 -1.37
CA LYS A 24 -16.23 5.56 -0.26
C LYS A 24 -15.15 4.95 0.65
N ARG A 25 -15.18 3.63 0.90
CA ARG A 25 -14.18 2.91 1.71
C ARG A 25 -12.80 2.83 1.05
N SER A 26 -12.73 2.97 -0.26
CA SER A 26 -11.45 3.00 -0.96
C SER A 26 -10.68 4.31 -0.70
N ARG A 27 -11.37 5.38 -0.32
CA ARG A 27 -10.73 6.62 0.17
C ARG A 27 -10.23 6.38 1.59
N ARG A 28 -8.94 6.54 1.80
CA ARG A 28 -8.32 6.31 3.11
C ARG A 28 -7.02 7.05 3.28
N CYS A 29 -6.65 7.29 4.52
CA CYS A 29 -5.32 7.76 4.89
C CYS A 29 -4.52 6.61 5.49
N VAL A 30 -3.29 6.44 5.01
CA VAL A 30 -2.36 5.43 5.52
C VAL A 30 -1.16 6.14 6.11
N ARG A 31 -0.89 5.89 7.40
CA ARG A 31 0.33 6.36 8.04
C ARG A 31 1.50 5.49 7.56
N ILE A 32 2.59 6.10 7.17
CA ILE A 32 3.85 5.44 6.79
C ILE A 32 4.94 5.81 7.78
N GLY A 33 5.92 4.92 7.94
CA GLY A 33 7.07 5.13 8.80
C GLY A 33 8.01 6.24 8.30
N PRO A 34 8.89 6.74 9.17
CA PRO A 34 9.85 7.79 8.83
C PRO A 34 10.77 7.37 7.69
N ASP A 35 11.25 6.13 7.67
CA ASP A 35 12.14 5.60 6.62
C ASP A 35 11.49 5.66 5.22
N CYS A 36 10.19 5.34 5.14
CA CYS A 36 9.44 5.48 3.89
C CYS A 36 9.29 6.95 3.47
N ILE A 37 9.14 7.85 4.43
CA ILE A 37 9.05 9.30 4.15
C ILE A 37 10.38 9.80 3.59
N GLU A 38 11.49 9.43 4.21
CA GLU A 38 12.83 9.78 3.77
C GLU A 38 13.10 9.28 2.36
N LEU A 39 12.82 7.99 2.09
CA LEU A 39 12.94 7.40 0.76
C LEU A 39 12.14 8.16 -0.31
N LEU A 40 10.90 8.54 0.00
CA LEU A 40 10.06 9.31 -0.93
C LEU A 40 10.59 10.74 -1.15
N GLN A 41 11.15 11.36 -0.12
CA GLN A 41 11.79 12.67 -0.24
C GLN A 41 13.06 12.61 -1.10
N ASP A 42 13.88 11.57 -0.92
CA ASP A 42 15.07 11.34 -1.73
C ASP A 42 14.72 11.11 -3.19
N TYR A 43 13.68 10.29 -3.43
CA TYR A 43 13.18 10.08 -4.77
C TYR A 43 12.65 11.38 -5.40
N LYS A 44 11.95 12.21 -4.63
CA LYS A 44 11.50 13.53 -5.11
C LYS A 44 12.67 14.45 -5.47
N ARG A 45 13.75 14.44 -4.67
CA ARG A 45 14.98 15.19 -4.99
C ARG A 45 15.66 14.67 -6.26
N TYR A 46 15.71 13.35 -6.42
CA TYR A 46 16.20 12.73 -7.65
C TYR A 46 15.36 13.14 -8.86
N GLN A 47 14.03 13.00 -8.79
CA GLN A 47 13.11 13.38 -9.87
C GLN A 47 13.28 14.87 -10.24
N HIS A 48 13.47 15.75 -9.26
CA HIS A 48 13.67 17.16 -9.53
C HIS A 48 14.95 17.42 -10.36
N ARG A 49 16.04 16.72 -10.06
CA ARG A 49 17.26 16.79 -10.86
C ARG A 49 17.06 16.29 -12.29
N GLU A 50 16.36 15.17 -12.45
CA GLU A 50 16.06 14.64 -13.79
C GLU A 50 15.15 15.60 -14.58
N ARG A 51 14.16 16.18 -13.93
CA ARG A 51 13.32 17.23 -14.55
C ARG A 51 14.13 18.41 -15.09
N LEU A 52 15.15 18.86 -14.38
CA LEU A 52 16.03 19.93 -14.84
C LEU A 52 16.84 19.52 -16.08
N LYS A 53 17.30 18.26 -16.16
CA LYS A 53 18.00 17.74 -17.34
C LYS A 53 17.10 17.64 -18.57
N VAL A 54 15.86 17.20 -18.37
CA VAL A 54 14.87 17.04 -19.44
C VAL A 54 14.38 18.42 -19.97
N GLY A 55 14.37 19.43 -19.12
CA GLY A 55 14.10 20.82 -19.51
C GLY A 55 12.68 21.02 -20.10
N THR A 56 12.62 21.47 -21.34
CA THR A 56 11.35 21.83 -22.02
C THR A 56 10.49 20.62 -22.38
N GLU A 57 11.06 19.42 -22.49
CA GLU A 57 10.30 18.20 -22.78
C GLU A 57 9.52 17.67 -21.56
N TRP A 58 9.80 18.24 -20.37
CA TRP A 58 9.08 17.85 -19.17
C TRP A 58 7.61 18.29 -19.22
N THR A 59 6.69 17.34 -19.03
CA THR A 59 5.26 17.59 -18.93
C THR A 59 4.95 18.40 -17.67
N ARG A 60 4.70 19.70 -17.83
CA ARG A 60 4.48 20.65 -16.72
C ARG A 60 3.08 20.61 -16.16
N LYS A 61 2.12 20.15 -16.95
CA LYS A 61 0.69 20.12 -16.59
C LYS A 61 0.12 18.76 -16.89
N VAL A 62 -0.81 18.31 -16.05
CA VAL A 62 -1.54 17.05 -16.20
C VAL A 62 -3.03 17.33 -16.02
N GLU A 63 -3.86 16.49 -16.60
CA GLU A 63 -5.30 16.56 -16.42
C GLU A 63 -5.74 15.64 -15.27
N ILE A 64 -6.42 16.19 -14.28
CA ILE A 64 -6.95 15.47 -13.13
C ILE A 64 -8.39 15.94 -12.90
N ASP A 65 -9.34 14.99 -12.91
CA ASP A 65 -10.77 15.27 -12.74
C ASP A 65 -11.30 16.34 -13.72
N GLY A 66 -10.85 16.28 -14.98
CA GLY A 66 -11.22 17.24 -16.03
C GLY A 66 -10.60 18.64 -15.86
N LYS A 67 -9.62 18.81 -14.96
CA LYS A 67 -8.94 20.08 -14.74
C LYS A 67 -7.46 19.97 -15.05
N THR A 68 -6.93 20.93 -15.77
CA THR A 68 -5.50 21.05 -16.00
C THR A 68 -4.82 21.64 -14.78
N VAL A 69 -3.95 20.87 -14.12
CA VAL A 69 -3.22 21.26 -12.92
C VAL A 69 -1.71 21.17 -13.14
N ASN A 70 -0.94 21.80 -12.26
CA ASN A 70 0.51 21.62 -12.26
C ASN A 70 0.87 20.15 -11.99
N ASN A 71 1.89 19.66 -12.69
CA ASN A 71 2.36 18.29 -12.53
C ASN A 71 3.23 18.15 -11.28
N ASP A 72 2.62 17.69 -10.20
CA ASP A 72 3.28 17.35 -8.93
C ASP A 72 3.34 15.83 -8.69
N LEU A 73 3.18 15.02 -9.76
CA LEU A 73 3.26 13.57 -9.67
C LEU A 73 4.65 13.14 -9.24
N LEU A 74 4.72 12.28 -8.23
CA LEU A 74 5.99 11.74 -7.73
C LEU A 74 6.55 10.66 -8.67
N PHE A 75 5.71 9.73 -9.11
CA PHE A 75 6.10 8.64 -10.01
C PHE A 75 5.64 8.95 -11.43
N THR A 76 6.61 9.18 -12.32
CA THR A 76 6.38 9.59 -13.70
C THR A 76 7.26 8.82 -14.66
N LYS A 77 6.94 8.87 -15.94
CA LYS A 77 7.88 8.55 -17.01
C LYS A 77 9.02 9.57 -17.01
N TRP A 78 10.06 9.32 -17.79
CA TRP A 78 11.24 10.19 -17.92
C TRP A 78 10.90 11.64 -18.29
N ASN A 79 9.83 11.85 -19.04
CA ASN A 79 9.35 13.17 -19.49
C ASN A 79 8.24 13.77 -18.61
N GLY A 80 8.01 13.24 -17.41
CA GLY A 80 7.01 13.75 -16.47
C GLY A 80 5.57 13.27 -16.73
N GLN A 81 5.30 12.51 -17.79
CA GLN A 81 3.97 11.93 -17.98
C GLN A 81 3.64 10.90 -16.90
N PRO A 82 2.35 10.70 -16.57
CA PRO A 82 1.93 9.66 -15.65
C PRO A 82 2.46 8.29 -16.08
N ILE A 83 2.96 7.51 -15.13
CA ILE A 83 3.38 6.13 -15.40
C ILE A 83 2.15 5.27 -15.65
N ASP A 84 2.24 4.35 -16.60
CA ASP A 84 1.19 3.36 -16.83
C ASP A 84 1.14 2.38 -15.63
N PRO A 85 -0.02 2.18 -14.99
CA PRO A 85 -0.13 1.20 -13.90
C PRO A 85 0.26 -0.22 -14.33
N GLY A 86 0.03 -0.59 -15.58
CA GLY A 86 0.45 -1.88 -16.14
C GLY A 86 1.96 -2.04 -16.22
N ALA A 87 2.70 -0.95 -16.42
CA ALA A 87 4.16 -0.98 -16.50
C ALA A 87 4.81 -1.53 -15.23
N VAL A 88 4.25 -1.25 -14.05
CA VAL A 88 4.76 -1.78 -12.77
C VAL A 88 4.60 -3.29 -12.71
N THR A 89 3.47 -3.82 -13.17
CA THR A 89 3.19 -5.26 -13.20
C THR A 89 4.11 -6.00 -14.18
N THR A 90 4.45 -5.38 -15.30
CA THR A 90 5.38 -5.95 -16.28
C THR A 90 6.84 -5.86 -15.83
N TRP A 91 7.22 -4.73 -15.23
CA TRP A 91 8.58 -4.49 -14.73
C TRP A 91 8.96 -5.37 -13.54
N PHE A 92 8.02 -5.62 -12.62
CA PHE A 92 8.34 -6.28 -11.35
C PHE A 92 8.91 -7.71 -11.49
N PRO A 93 8.37 -8.60 -12.36
CA PRO A 93 8.98 -9.90 -12.60
C PRO A 93 10.41 -9.82 -13.15
N GLU A 94 10.68 -8.90 -14.07
CA GLU A 94 12.02 -8.68 -14.62
C GLU A 94 13.00 -8.18 -13.55
N PHE A 95 12.55 -7.28 -12.68
CA PHE A 95 13.32 -6.81 -11.52
C PHE A 95 13.68 -7.96 -10.59
N LEU A 96 12.71 -8.82 -10.23
CA LEU A 96 12.95 -9.98 -9.36
C LEU A 96 13.98 -10.93 -9.97
N LYS A 97 13.86 -11.23 -11.26
CA LYS A 97 14.79 -12.08 -12.01
C LYS A 97 16.20 -11.49 -12.04
N ALA A 98 16.33 -10.20 -12.34
CA ALA A 98 17.61 -9.51 -12.41
C ALA A 98 18.36 -9.49 -11.06
N HIS A 99 17.64 -9.56 -9.94
CA HIS A 99 18.20 -9.53 -8.59
C HIS A 99 18.20 -10.89 -7.89
N ASN A 100 17.93 -11.99 -8.61
CA ASN A 100 17.86 -13.35 -8.06
C ASN A 100 16.88 -13.47 -6.87
N LEU A 101 15.76 -12.72 -6.91
CA LEU A 101 14.73 -12.77 -5.89
C LEU A 101 13.66 -13.80 -6.25
N PRO A 102 12.93 -14.34 -5.26
CA PRO A 102 11.83 -15.28 -5.53
C PRO A 102 10.78 -14.69 -6.46
N ALA A 103 10.32 -15.49 -7.42
CA ALA A 103 9.27 -15.10 -8.37
C ALA A 103 7.92 -14.99 -7.65
N VAL A 104 7.44 -13.78 -7.47
CA VAL A 104 6.15 -13.46 -6.85
C VAL A 104 5.42 -12.40 -7.67
N HIS A 105 4.09 -12.36 -7.58
CA HIS A 105 3.31 -11.29 -8.22
C HIS A 105 3.38 -10.00 -7.41
N PHE A 106 3.31 -8.84 -8.08
CA PHE A 106 3.31 -7.54 -7.40
C PHE A 106 2.20 -7.44 -6.33
N HIS A 107 1.02 -8.03 -6.59
CA HIS A 107 -0.06 -8.07 -5.60
C HIS A 107 0.27 -8.89 -4.35
N SER A 108 1.20 -9.84 -4.44
CA SER A 108 1.65 -10.63 -3.28
C SER A 108 2.32 -9.77 -2.20
N LEU A 109 2.92 -8.63 -2.56
CA LEU A 109 3.45 -7.67 -1.59
C LEU A 109 2.37 -7.15 -0.64
N ARG A 110 1.14 -7.01 -1.14
CA ARG A 110 -0.02 -6.65 -0.32
C ARG A 110 -0.36 -7.74 0.69
N HIS A 111 -0.31 -9.00 0.27
CA HIS A 111 -0.52 -10.15 1.15
C HIS A 111 0.58 -10.24 2.20
N THR A 112 1.84 -10.07 1.81
CA THR A 112 2.98 -10.04 2.73
C THR A 112 2.82 -8.95 3.79
N ASN A 113 2.46 -7.72 3.37
CA ASN A 113 2.21 -6.62 4.31
C ASN A 113 1.11 -6.96 5.32
N ALA A 114 0.00 -7.56 4.86
CA ALA A 114 -1.08 -7.97 5.75
C ALA A 114 -0.63 -9.06 6.73
N SER A 115 0.08 -10.10 6.25
CA SER A 115 0.61 -11.18 7.09
C SER A 115 1.54 -10.65 8.19
N LEU A 116 2.45 -9.75 7.84
CA LEU A 116 3.38 -9.13 8.79
C LEU A 116 2.65 -8.31 9.87
N LEU A 117 1.61 -7.56 9.48
CA LEU A 117 0.82 -6.78 10.43
C LEU A 117 0.01 -7.69 11.38
N ILE A 118 -0.57 -8.77 10.87
CA ILE A 118 -1.30 -9.74 11.68
C ILE A 118 -0.35 -10.49 12.61
N ALA A 119 0.82 -10.90 12.14
CA ALA A 119 1.86 -11.51 12.96
C ALA A 119 2.37 -10.56 14.07
N ALA A 120 2.34 -9.23 13.82
CA ALA A 120 2.61 -8.20 14.80
C ALA A 120 1.39 -7.85 15.68
N HIS A 121 0.38 -8.70 15.74
CA HIS A 121 -0.84 -8.54 16.54
C HIS A 121 -1.66 -7.27 16.25
N VAL A 122 -1.53 -6.69 15.05
CA VAL A 122 -2.38 -5.58 14.64
C VAL A 122 -3.80 -6.08 14.38
N PRO A 123 -4.85 -5.47 14.96
CA PRO A 123 -6.22 -5.91 14.76
C PRO A 123 -6.60 -6.05 13.28
N VAL A 124 -7.27 -7.14 12.92
CA VAL A 124 -7.65 -7.45 11.52
C VAL A 124 -8.50 -6.34 10.88
N THR A 125 -9.34 -5.68 11.66
CA THR A 125 -10.12 -4.52 11.22
C THR A 125 -9.24 -3.36 10.79
N THR A 126 -8.16 -3.09 11.54
CA THR A 126 -7.16 -2.07 11.22
C THR A 126 -6.39 -2.44 9.94
N VAL A 127 -5.97 -3.70 9.82
CA VAL A 127 -5.30 -4.22 8.61
C VAL A 127 -6.22 -4.09 7.40
N SER A 128 -7.48 -4.51 7.52
CA SER A 128 -8.49 -4.40 6.46
C SER A 128 -8.72 -2.95 6.02
N GLY A 129 -8.86 -2.04 6.97
CA GLY A 129 -8.99 -0.60 6.70
C GLY A 129 -7.77 -0.02 6.00
N ARG A 130 -6.54 -0.36 6.47
CA ARG A 130 -5.29 0.05 5.86
C ARG A 130 -5.14 -0.44 4.42
N LEU A 131 -5.53 -1.68 4.15
CA LEU A 131 -5.53 -2.26 2.81
C LEU A 131 -6.68 -1.73 1.93
N GLY A 132 -7.75 -1.21 2.52
CA GLY A 132 -8.93 -0.73 1.79
C GLY A 132 -9.79 -1.88 1.24
N HIS A 133 -9.89 -2.98 1.96
CA HIS A 133 -10.84 -4.03 1.62
C HIS A 133 -12.26 -3.55 1.88
N ALA A 134 -13.16 -3.79 0.92
CA ALA A 134 -14.58 -3.41 1.04
C ALA A 134 -15.28 -4.16 2.19
N LYS A 135 -14.86 -5.41 2.43
CA LYS A 135 -15.34 -6.27 3.51
C LYS A 135 -14.16 -6.77 4.33
N THR A 136 -14.31 -6.78 5.65
CA THR A 136 -13.30 -7.33 6.57
C THR A 136 -13.16 -8.84 6.38
N SER A 137 -14.23 -9.55 5.98
CA SER A 137 -14.22 -10.98 5.67
C SER A 137 -13.13 -11.34 4.63
N THR A 138 -12.87 -10.47 3.65
CA THR A 138 -11.79 -10.69 2.68
C THR A 138 -10.43 -10.83 3.37
N THR A 139 -10.17 -10.04 4.42
CA THR A 139 -8.94 -10.15 5.20
C THR A 139 -8.98 -11.39 6.09
N THR A 140 -10.10 -11.66 6.74
CA THR A 140 -10.27 -12.82 7.63
C THR A 140 -10.11 -14.13 6.87
N ASP A 141 -10.75 -14.26 5.70
CA ASP A 141 -10.70 -15.49 4.89
C ASP A 141 -9.28 -15.81 4.40
N ILE A 142 -8.54 -14.78 3.96
CA ILE A 142 -7.17 -14.94 3.49
C ILE A 142 -6.21 -15.32 4.64
N TYR A 143 -6.45 -14.81 5.85
CA TYR A 143 -5.54 -14.96 6.98
C TYR A 143 -6.11 -15.80 8.13
N ALA A 144 -7.12 -16.62 7.86
CA ALA A 144 -7.77 -17.48 8.86
C ALA A 144 -6.81 -18.41 9.62
N GLY A 145 -5.70 -18.83 8.99
CA GLY A 145 -4.65 -19.61 9.64
C GLY A 145 -3.95 -18.85 10.77
N PHE A 146 -3.59 -17.60 10.54
CA PHE A 146 -2.95 -16.74 11.54
C PHE A 146 -3.92 -16.36 12.67
N ILE A 147 -5.20 -16.17 12.35
CA ILE A 147 -6.24 -15.84 13.34
C ILE A 147 -6.45 -17.02 14.29
N ARG A 148 -6.44 -18.26 13.79
CA ARG A 148 -6.56 -19.47 14.62
C ARG A 148 -5.36 -19.66 15.57
N SER A 149 -4.15 -19.35 15.14
CA SER A 149 -2.99 -19.40 16.05
C SER A 149 -3.07 -18.32 17.15
N ALA A 150 -3.65 -17.15 16.84
CA ALA A 150 -3.89 -16.12 17.83
C ALA A 150 -4.99 -16.49 18.84
N ASP A 151 -5.98 -17.29 18.43
CA ASP A 151 -7.04 -17.80 19.31
C ASP A 151 -6.47 -18.77 20.37
N ALA A 152 -5.55 -19.67 19.99
CA ALA A 152 -4.84 -20.53 20.93
C ALA A 152 -4.04 -19.72 21.96
N ALA A 153 -3.29 -18.71 21.51
CA ALA A 153 -2.55 -17.81 22.41
C ALA A 153 -3.47 -16.99 23.35
N ALA A 154 -4.67 -16.64 22.88
CA ALA A 154 -5.66 -15.97 23.71
C ALA A 154 -6.22 -16.88 24.82
N ALA A 155 -6.45 -18.16 24.52
CA ALA A 155 -6.85 -19.14 25.52
C ALA A 155 -5.78 -19.34 26.61
N ASP A 156 -4.51 -19.45 26.21
CA ASP A 156 -3.38 -19.54 27.15
C ASP A 156 -3.26 -18.27 28.03
N ALA A 157 -3.45 -17.10 27.43
CA ALA A 157 -3.41 -15.84 28.16
C ALA A 157 -4.54 -15.74 29.22
N LEU A 158 -5.75 -16.20 28.88
CA LEU A 158 -6.88 -16.25 29.83
C LEU A 158 -6.58 -17.23 30.98
N THR A 159 -6.01 -18.40 30.67
CA THR A 159 -5.61 -19.37 31.69
C THR A 159 -4.62 -18.74 32.69
N ASN A 160 -3.59 -18.06 32.17
CA ASN A 160 -2.60 -17.39 33.00
C ASN A 160 -3.22 -16.28 33.90
N VAL A 161 -4.22 -15.55 33.40
CA VAL A 161 -4.94 -14.55 34.18
C VAL A 161 -5.73 -15.21 35.32
N PHE A 162 -6.46 -16.28 35.03
CA PHE A 162 -7.23 -17.01 36.04
C PHE A 162 -6.34 -17.68 37.09
N ASP A 163 -5.18 -18.19 36.72
CA ASP A 163 -4.25 -18.78 37.66
C ASP A 163 -3.65 -17.73 38.60
N ARG A 164 -3.29 -16.54 38.11
CA ARG A 164 -2.90 -15.39 38.97
C ARG A 164 -3.99 -14.98 39.93
N ILE A 165 -5.25 -14.88 39.49
CA ILE A 165 -6.37 -14.53 40.36
C ILE A 165 -6.54 -15.55 41.47
N LYS A 166 -6.31 -16.84 41.22
CA LYS A 166 -6.36 -17.90 42.24
C LYS A 166 -5.20 -17.80 43.22
N GLU A 167 -3.99 -17.49 42.72
CA GLU A 167 -2.79 -17.34 43.58
C GLU A 167 -2.85 -16.09 44.47
N GLU A 168 -3.40 -14.99 43.92
CA GLU A 168 -3.54 -13.71 44.68
C GLU A 168 -4.72 -13.69 45.69
N GLY A 169 -5.49 -14.79 45.75
CA GLY A 169 -6.47 -15.05 46.81
C GLY A 169 -7.56 -14.00 46.92
N TYR A 170 -8.33 -13.80 45.87
CA TYR A 170 -9.65 -13.15 46.04
C TYR A 170 -10.60 -14.15 46.69
N ALA A 171 -10.56 -14.17 48.00
CA ALA A 171 -11.63 -14.73 48.80
C ALA A 171 -12.75 -13.69 48.94
#